data_87a260ba1f9038503f61daf4e5f0c795
#
_entry.id   87a260ba1f9038503f61daf4e5f0c795
#
_cell.length_a   1.000
_cell.length_b   1.000
_cell.length_c   1.000
_cell.angle_alpha   90.00
_cell.angle_beta   90.00
_cell.angle_gamma   90.00
#
_symmetry.space_group_name_H-M   'P 1'
#
loop_
_entity.id
_entity.type
_entity.pdbx_description
1 polymer ?
#
loop_
_entity_poly.entity_id
_entity_poly.type
_entity_poly.pdbx_seq_one_letter_code
_entity_poly.pdbx_strand_id
1 'polypeptide(L)'
;MKFKITILLLTLILISGCSGITGEFISSCIGIDNPEECYVKIAKQKQDITFCNLIKDKLSVEYCYTEVAQAKNDIGLCYGIEGIYWHDVCFKKLAVANGETNFCKEIREVTDANKCLLDIGKKFENLDACKIITNIDTRDICIKSIAITTENEELCAMITNQLEKDVCYIKIAKSKDDAAICSKIETGVIREDCYAKLAGKELSSGPERTIVRV
;
A
#
# COMPACT_ATOMS: atom_id res chain seq x y z
N MET A 1 63.55 -14.46 -18.97
CA MET A 1 62.67 -13.68 -19.87
C MET A 1 61.23 -14.21 -19.95
N LYS A 2 60.92 -15.47 -19.70
CA LYS A 2 59.57 -16.05 -19.77
C LYS A 2 58.61 -15.60 -18.65
N PHE A 3 59.11 -15.27 -17.47
CA PHE A 3 58.29 -14.91 -16.30
C PHE A 3 57.66 -13.49 -16.39
N LYS A 4 58.34 -12.52 -17.07
CA LYS A 4 57.83 -11.15 -17.24
C LYS A 4 56.70 -11.05 -18.28
N ILE A 5 56.66 -11.97 -19.26
CA ILE A 5 55.62 -11.98 -20.29
C ILE A 5 54.34 -12.53 -19.73
N THR A 6 54.38 -13.49 -18.81
CA THR A 6 53.20 -14.13 -18.18
C THR A 6 52.47 -13.15 -17.25
N ILE A 7 53.22 -12.30 -16.51
CA ILE A 7 52.62 -11.27 -15.63
C ILE A 7 51.97 -10.17 -16.46
N LEU A 8 52.55 -9.78 -17.60
CA LEU A 8 51.98 -8.75 -18.50
C LEU A 8 50.70 -9.22 -19.18
N LEU A 9 50.58 -10.51 -19.52
CA LEU A 9 49.36 -11.11 -20.05
C LEU A 9 48.25 -11.26 -19.00
N LEU A 10 48.60 -11.56 -17.73
CA LEU A 10 47.62 -11.62 -16.64
C LEU A 10 47.06 -10.25 -16.26
N THR A 11 47.86 -9.19 -16.33
CA THR A 11 47.38 -7.83 -16.08
C THR A 11 46.48 -7.26 -17.18
N LEU A 12 46.65 -7.69 -18.43
CA LEU A 12 45.78 -7.33 -19.54
C LEU A 12 44.39 -7.99 -19.47
N ILE A 13 44.31 -9.20 -18.87
CA ILE A 13 43.02 -9.90 -18.70
C ILE A 13 42.17 -9.28 -17.60
N LEU A 14 42.78 -8.62 -16.59
CA LEU A 14 42.06 -7.98 -15.48
C LEU A 14 41.45 -6.62 -15.83
N ILE A 15 41.83 -5.99 -16.95
CA ILE A 15 41.30 -4.68 -17.37
C ILE A 15 40.11 -4.81 -18.33
N SER A 16 39.90 -6.00 -18.93
CA SER A 16 38.82 -6.22 -19.93
C SER A 16 37.49 -6.66 -19.32
N GLY A 17 37.38 -6.76 -17.99
CA GLY A 17 36.22 -7.42 -17.34
C GLY A 17 35.05 -6.51 -16.97
N CYS A 18 35.12 -5.18 -17.13
CA CYS A 18 34.08 -4.28 -16.58
C CYS A 18 33.28 -3.44 -17.58
N SER A 19 33.61 -3.44 -18.85
CA SER A 19 32.95 -2.57 -19.84
C SER A 19 31.95 -3.23 -20.79
N GLY A 20 31.80 -4.58 -20.72
CA GLY A 20 31.00 -5.32 -21.68
C GLY A 20 29.50 -5.47 -21.31
N ILE A 21 29.15 -5.45 -20.04
CA ILE A 21 27.79 -5.82 -19.61
C ILE A 21 26.80 -4.64 -19.72
N THR A 22 27.25 -3.41 -19.51
CA THR A 22 26.39 -2.22 -19.59
C THR A 22 26.10 -1.80 -21.03
N GLY A 23 27.03 -1.96 -21.96
CA GLY A 23 26.89 -1.57 -23.35
C GLY A 23 25.86 -2.38 -24.13
N GLU A 24 25.78 -3.67 -23.86
CA GLU A 24 24.86 -4.59 -24.56
C GLU A 24 23.40 -4.34 -24.21
N PHE A 25 23.12 -4.01 -22.94
CA PHE A 25 21.76 -3.66 -22.47
C PHE A 25 21.29 -2.28 -22.95
N ILE A 26 22.18 -1.30 -23.03
CA ILE A 26 21.86 0.04 -23.54
C ILE A 26 21.49 -0.04 -25.03
N SER A 27 22.24 -0.84 -25.81
CA SER A 27 21.98 -1.02 -27.22
C SER A 27 20.62 -1.65 -27.51
N SER A 28 20.07 -2.46 -26.59
CA SER A 28 18.77 -3.11 -26.76
C SER A 28 17.59 -2.12 -26.65
N CYS A 29 17.78 -0.95 -26.05
CA CYS A 29 16.75 0.10 -25.93
C CYS A 29 16.85 1.17 -27.02
N ILE A 30 17.86 1.11 -27.90
CA ILE A 30 18.04 2.06 -28.99
C ILE A 30 17.19 1.62 -30.20
N GLY A 31 16.37 2.56 -30.70
CA GLY A 31 15.56 2.30 -31.91
C GLY A 31 14.24 1.57 -31.70
N ILE A 32 13.80 1.41 -30.43
CA ILE A 32 12.46 0.92 -30.10
C ILE A 32 11.49 2.11 -29.90
N ASP A 33 10.18 1.84 -30.00
CA ASP A 33 9.14 2.88 -29.92
C ASP A 33 9.11 3.59 -28.56
N ASN A 34 9.45 2.90 -27.47
CA ASN A 34 9.48 3.46 -26.12
C ASN A 34 10.81 3.13 -25.40
N PRO A 35 11.90 3.87 -25.68
CA PRO A 35 13.19 3.61 -25.06
C PRO A 35 13.20 3.88 -23.55
N GLU A 36 12.37 4.78 -23.05
CA GLU A 36 12.31 5.12 -21.63
C GLU A 36 11.78 3.95 -20.79
N GLU A 37 10.71 3.29 -21.23
CA GLU A 37 10.19 2.09 -20.56
C GLU A 37 11.23 0.95 -20.54
N CYS A 38 12.00 0.81 -21.62
CA CYS A 38 13.09 -0.15 -21.70
C CYS A 38 14.16 0.14 -20.62
N TYR A 39 14.58 1.40 -20.48
CA TYR A 39 15.55 1.79 -19.45
C TYR A 39 15.01 1.56 -18.02
N VAL A 40 13.74 1.88 -17.76
CA VAL A 40 13.08 1.59 -16.47
C VAL A 40 13.14 0.09 -16.16
N LYS A 41 12.79 -0.76 -17.13
CA LYS A 41 12.80 -2.21 -16.95
C LYS A 41 14.20 -2.74 -16.64
N ILE A 42 15.22 -2.26 -17.35
CA ILE A 42 16.62 -2.65 -17.09
C ILE A 42 17.07 -2.15 -15.73
N ALA A 43 16.82 -0.87 -15.41
CA ALA A 43 17.16 -0.28 -14.12
C ALA A 43 16.58 -1.10 -12.95
N LYS A 44 15.30 -1.47 -13.04
CA LYS A 44 14.61 -2.30 -12.05
C LYS A 44 15.22 -3.70 -11.95
N GLN A 45 15.48 -4.36 -13.08
CA GLN A 45 16.04 -5.72 -13.09
C GLN A 45 17.48 -5.76 -12.54
N LYS A 46 18.27 -4.74 -12.88
CA LYS A 46 19.66 -4.63 -12.40
C LYS A 46 19.75 -3.97 -11.03
N GLN A 47 18.65 -3.41 -10.52
CA GLN A 47 18.60 -2.61 -9.29
C GLN A 47 19.62 -1.45 -9.31
N ASP A 48 19.78 -0.81 -10.48
CA ASP A 48 20.79 0.21 -10.72
C ASP A 48 20.16 1.48 -11.32
N ILE A 49 20.22 2.59 -10.54
CA ILE A 49 19.67 3.90 -10.92
C ILE A 49 20.43 4.56 -12.06
N THR A 50 21.64 4.10 -12.42
CA THR A 50 22.41 4.71 -13.51
C THR A 50 21.68 4.61 -14.85
N PHE A 51 20.86 3.59 -15.04
CA PHE A 51 20.00 3.47 -16.22
C PHE A 51 18.88 4.49 -16.26
N CYS A 52 18.39 4.97 -15.10
CA CYS A 52 17.40 6.04 -15.03
C CYS A 52 17.94 7.37 -15.59
N ASN A 53 19.27 7.61 -15.47
CA ASN A 53 19.91 8.80 -15.99
C ASN A 53 19.95 8.88 -17.54
N LEU A 54 19.61 7.78 -18.22
CA LEU A 54 19.50 7.74 -19.68
C LEU A 54 18.12 8.21 -20.19
N ILE A 55 17.15 8.35 -19.28
CA ILE A 55 15.80 8.82 -19.54
C ILE A 55 15.81 10.35 -19.60
N LYS A 56 15.12 10.93 -20.59
CA LYS A 56 15.09 12.39 -20.79
C LYS A 56 13.89 13.07 -20.10
N ASP A 57 12.74 12.37 -20.09
CA ASP A 57 11.55 12.90 -19.45
C ASP A 57 11.65 12.83 -17.91
N LYS A 58 11.47 13.97 -17.25
CA LYS A 58 11.63 14.08 -15.78
C LYS A 58 10.68 13.16 -15.03
N LEU A 59 9.43 13.03 -15.46
CA LEU A 59 8.46 12.18 -14.78
C LEU A 59 8.83 10.69 -14.91
N SER A 60 9.33 10.29 -16.08
CA SER A 60 9.82 8.93 -16.32
C SER A 60 11.08 8.62 -15.51
N VAL A 61 11.96 9.60 -15.29
CA VAL A 61 13.12 9.48 -14.38
C VAL A 61 12.65 9.21 -12.94
N GLU A 62 11.72 10.01 -12.43
CA GLU A 62 11.19 9.87 -11.07
C GLU A 62 10.46 8.54 -10.86
N TYR A 63 9.70 8.10 -11.88
CA TYR A 63 9.11 6.76 -11.92
C TYR A 63 10.19 5.67 -11.87
N CYS A 64 11.25 5.81 -12.67
CA CYS A 64 12.38 4.87 -12.69
C CYS A 64 13.02 4.74 -11.30
N TYR A 65 13.32 5.87 -10.64
CA TYR A 65 13.84 5.87 -9.26
C TYR A 65 12.91 5.12 -8.30
N THR A 66 11.59 5.34 -8.41
CA THR A 66 10.58 4.65 -7.60
C THR A 66 10.62 3.13 -7.81
N GLU A 67 10.72 2.67 -9.07
CA GLU A 67 10.76 1.24 -9.39
C GLU A 67 12.06 0.57 -8.93
N VAL A 68 13.20 1.28 -9.03
CA VAL A 68 14.48 0.78 -8.51
C VAL A 68 14.48 0.75 -6.99
N ALA A 69 13.96 1.80 -6.34
CA ALA A 69 13.83 1.87 -4.88
C ALA A 69 13.05 0.67 -4.33
N GLN A 70 11.92 0.33 -4.98
CA GLN A 70 11.15 -0.86 -4.63
C GLN A 70 11.91 -2.16 -4.85
N ALA A 71 12.59 -2.32 -6.01
CA ALA A 71 13.32 -3.53 -6.33
C ALA A 71 14.48 -3.80 -5.36
N LYS A 72 15.15 -2.73 -4.90
CA LYS A 72 16.23 -2.78 -3.90
C LYS A 72 15.74 -2.81 -2.46
N ASN A 73 14.48 -2.46 -2.23
CA ASN A 73 13.95 -2.13 -0.90
C ASN A 73 14.77 -1.01 -0.22
N ASP A 74 15.16 0.01 -0.99
CA ASP A 74 16.05 1.09 -0.55
C ASP A 74 15.27 2.42 -0.47
N ILE A 75 14.85 2.78 0.74
CA ILE A 75 14.12 4.03 1.01
C ILE A 75 14.95 5.27 0.72
N GLY A 76 16.28 5.17 0.78
CA GLY A 76 17.19 6.27 0.52
C GLY A 76 17.01 6.88 -0.87
N LEU A 77 16.61 6.06 -1.85
CA LEU A 77 16.36 6.51 -3.22
C LEU A 77 15.11 7.41 -3.34
N CYS A 78 14.13 7.26 -2.44
CA CYS A 78 12.92 8.11 -2.45
C CYS A 78 13.23 9.56 -2.11
N TYR A 79 14.23 9.84 -1.26
CA TYR A 79 14.63 11.21 -0.92
C TYR A 79 15.21 11.99 -2.12
N GLY A 80 15.74 11.29 -3.13
CA GLY A 80 16.24 11.88 -4.37
C GLY A 80 15.15 12.29 -5.36
N ILE A 81 13.88 11.99 -5.10
CA ILE A 81 12.76 12.33 -5.98
C ILE A 81 12.23 13.72 -5.62
N GLU A 82 12.29 14.66 -6.56
CA GLU A 82 11.87 16.05 -6.33
C GLU A 82 10.35 16.25 -6.46
N GLY A 83 9.73 15.59 -7.46
CA GLY A 83 8.30 15.70 -7.74
C GLY A 83 7.46 15.09 -6.63
N ILE A 84 6.50 15.86 -6.09
CA ILE A 84 5.65 15.46 -4.96
C ILE A 84 5.00 14.10 -5.22
N TYR A 85 4.43 13.92 -6.40
CA TYR A 85 3.68 12.71 -6.74
C TYR A 85 4.55 11.43 -6.63
N TRP A 86 5.70 11.38 -7.32
CA TRP A 86 6.55 10.18 -7.30
C TRP A 86 7.30 10.00 -5.99
N HIS A 87 7.65 11.10 -5.31
CA HIS A 87 8.17 11.06 -3.96
C HIS A 87 7.20 10.33 -3.02
N ASP A 88 5.94 10.78 -2.98
CA ASP A 88 4.92 10.23 -2.09
C ASP A 88 4.56 8.78 -2.47
N VAL A 89 4.50 8.47 -3.77
CA VAL A 89 4.30 7.10 -4.26
C VAL A 89 5.45 6.18 -3.83
N CYS A 90 6.71 6.64 -3.91
CA CYS A 90 7.89 5.89 -3.51
C CYS A 90 7.84 5.52 -2.03
N PHE A 91 7.64 6.52 -1.16
CA PHE A 91 7.54 6.31 0.28
C PHE A 91 6.36 5.41 0.64
N LYS A 92 5.19 5.63 0.05
CA LYS A 92 4.01 4.80 0.29
C LYS A 92 4.24 3.34 -0.06
N LYS A 93 4.81 3.06 -1.25
CA LYS A 93 5.06 1.71 -1.71
C LYS A 93 5.99 0.95 -0.76
N LEU A 94 7.09 1.57 -0.32
CA LEU A 94 8.05 0.96 0.59
C LEU A 94 7.51 0.85 2.01
N ALA A 95 6.79 1.87 2.51
CA ALA A 95 6.11 1.81 3.80
C ALA A 95 5.15 0.62 3.89
N VAL A 96 4.27 0.47 2.90
CA VAL A 96 3.28 -0.62 2.86
C VAL A 96 3.93 -1.98 2.59
N ALA A 97 5.04 -2.03 1.84
CA ALA A 97 5.76 -3.29 1.63
C ALA A 97 6.33 -3.83 2.95
N ASN A 98 6.93 -2.95 3.75
CA ASN A 98 7.68 -3.27 4.96
C ASN A 98 6.87 -3.17 6.27
N GLY A 99 5.67 -2.57 6.24
CA GLY A 99 4.88 -2.30 7.45
C GLY A 99 5.40 -1.14 8.30
N GLU A 100 6.25 -0.27 7.71
CA GLU A 100 6.97 0.79 8.42
C GLU A 100 6.20 2.11 8.40
N THR A 101 5.48 2.41 9.50
CA THR A 101 4.65 3.62 9.62
C THR A 101 5.43 4.93 9.55
N ASN A 102 6.72 4.91 9.91
CA ASN A 102 7.56 6.11 9.86
C ASN A 102 7.75 6.63 8.44
N PHE A 103 7.76 5.76 7.43
CA PHE A 103 7.86 6.18 6.02
C PHE A 103 6.58 6.89 5.54
N CYS A 104 5.41 6.60 6.14
CA CYS A 104 4.20 7.35 5.84
C CYS A 104 4.28 8.82 6.27
N LYS A 105 5.14 9.16 7.25
CA LYS A 105 5.35 10.55 7.72
C LYS A 105 6.16 11.38 6.72
N GLU A 106 6.93 10.74 5.85
CA GLU A 106 7.70 11.41 4.79
C GLU A 106 6.81 11.83 3.61
N ILE A 107 5.60 11.29 3.51
CA ILE A 107 4.62 11.63 2.48
C ILE A 107 4.13 13.05 2.71
N ARG A 108 4.27 13.91 1.69
CA ARG A 108 3.99 15.36 1.76
C ARG A 108 2.50 15.65 1.75
N GLU A 109 1.73 14.85 0.99
CA GLU A 109 0.27 15.00 0.91
C GLU A 109 -0.41 14.25 2.07
N VAL A 110 -1.06 15.00 2.98
CA VAL A 110 -1.68 14.45 4.21
C VAL A 110 -2.70 13.35 3.90
N THR A 111 -3.46 13.50 2.80
CA THR A 111 -4.44 12.48 2.38
C THR A 111 -3.75 11.17 2.02
N ASP A 112 -2.61 11.22 1.34
CA ASP A 112 -1.87 10.04 0.94
C ASP A 112 -1.07 9.44 2.11
N ALA A 113 -0.61 10.27 3.06
CA ALA A 113 -0.04 9.81 4.32
C ALA A 113 -1.08 9.01 5.14
N ASN A 114 -2.31 9.51 5.27
CA ASN A 114 -3.40 8.78 5.93
C ASN A 114 -3.76 7.47 5.21
N LYS A 115 -3.76 7.45 3.87
CA LYS A 115 -3.97 6.22 3.10
C LYS A 115 -2.83 5.22 3.29
N CYS A 116 -1.58 5.68 3.37
CA CYS A 116 -0.42 4.86 3.67
C CYS A 116 -0.60 4.12 5.00
N LEU A 117 -0.97 4.85 6.06
CA LEU A 117 -1.23 4.30 7.38
C LEU A 117 -2.42 3.34 7.39
N LEU A 118 -3.49 3.66 6.65
CA LEU A 118 -4.64 2.77 6.47
C LEU A 118 -4.24 1.44 5.81
N ASP A 119 -3.42 1.51 4.75
CA ASP A 119 -2.97 0.32 4.03
C ASP A 119 -2.09 -0.58 4.92
N ILE A 120 -1.19 0.02 5.74
CA ILE A 120 -0.39 -0.69 6.74
C ILE A 120 -1.29 -1.29 7.82
N GLY A 121 -2.21 -0.49 8.38
CA GLY A 121 -3.15 -0.94 9.40
C GLY A 121 -3.92 -2.18 8.95
N LYS A 122 -4.47 -2.16 7.74
CA LYS A 122 -5.22 -3.30 7.17
C LYS A 122 -4.35 -4.50 6.85
N LYS A 123 -3.19 -4.28 6.23
CA LYS A 123 -2.34 -5.37 5.75
C LYS A 123 -1.68 -6.15 6.88
N PHE A 124 -1.29 -5.44 7.95
CA PHE A 124 -0.54 -6.01 9.06
C PHE A 124 -1.34 -6.06 10.36
N GLU A 125 -2.64 -5.75 10.32
CA GLU A 125 -3.52 -5.65 11.50
C GLU A 125 -2.93 -4.72 12.57
N ASN A 126 -2.22 -3.67 12.11
CA ASN A 126 -1.48 -2.75 12.96
C ASN A 126 -2.40 -1.63 13.47
N LEU A 127 -2.93 -1.82 14.69
CA LEU A 127 -3.82 -0.83 15.32
C LEU A 127 -3.12 0.51 15.59
N ASP A 128 -1.82 0.50 15.87
CA ASP A 128 -1.09 1.75 16.12
C ASP A 128 -0.93 2.59 14.84
N ALA A 129 -0.84 1.95 13.67
CA ALA A 129 -0.93 2.65 12.41
C ALA A 129 -2.29 3.37 12.25
N CYS A 130 -3.41 2.72 12.65
CA CYS A 130 -4.73 3.35 12.62
C CYS A 130 -4.83 4.55 13.57
N LYS A 131 -4.29 4.44 14.79
CA LYS A 131 -4.39 5.50 15.83
C LYS A 131 -3.73 6.81 15.41
N ILE A 132 -2.67 6.77 14.62
CA ILE A 132 -1.94 7.96 14.17
C ILE A 132 -2.54 8.60 12.90
N ILE A 133 -3.56 7.99 12.28
CA ILE A 133 -4.32 8.60 11.17
C ILE A 133 -5.03 9.86 11.66
N THR A 134 -4.78 11.00 11.01
CA THR A 134 -5.32 12.30 11.41
C THR A 134 -6.77 12.52 10.96
N ASN A 135 -7.16 11.96 9.81
CA ASN A 135 -8.55 12.03 9.33
C ASN A 135 -9.40 11.00 10.06
N ILE A 136 -10.45 11.48 10.76
CA ILE A 136 -11.30 10.66 11.62
C ILE A 136 -12.00 9.53 10.85
N ASP A 137 -12.57 9.83 9.68
CA ASP A 137 -13.28 8.82 8.88
C ASP A 137 -12.33 7.71 8.40
N THR A 138 -11.14 8.09 7.96
CA THR A 138 -10.11 7.14 7.53
C THR A 138 -9.62 6.28 8.71
N ARG A 139 -9.48 6.88 9.90
CA ARG A 139 -9.11 6.18 11.13
C ARG A 139 -10.17 5.17 11.53
N ASP A 140 -11.44 5.57 11.52
CA ASP A 140 -12.56 4.71 11.86
C ASP A 140 -12.69 3.53 10.88
N ILE A 141 -12.47 3.75 9.58
CA ILE A 141 -12.40 2.70 8.55
C ILE A 141 -11.25 1.72 8.85
N CYS A 142 -10.09 2.24 9.26
CA CYS A 142 -8.92 1.43 9.61
C CYS A 142 -9.23 0.51 10.79
N ILE A 143 -9.70 1.08 11.89
CA ILE A 143 -10.03 0.35 13.14
C ILE A 143 -11.12 -0.69 12.86
N LYS A 144 -12.20 -0.29 12.15
CA LYS A 144 -13.28 -1.20 11.77
C LYS A 144 -12.77 -2.39 10.95
N SER A 145 -11.86 -2.15 10.00
CA SER A 145 -11.28 -3.22 9.20
C SER A 145 -10.58 -4.25 10.08
N ILE A 146 -9.70 -3.81 10.98
CA ILE A 146 -8.99 -4.70 11.90
C ILE A 146 -9.97 -5.44 12.82
N ALA A 147 -10.91 -4.70 13.42
CA ALA A 147 -11.92 -5.29 14.31
C ALA A 147 -12.66 -6.47 13.66
N ILE A 148 -13.07 -6.29 12.40
CA ILE A 148 -13.80 -7.32 11.64
C ILE A 148 -12.89 -8.48 11.27
N THR A 149 -11.66 -8.22 10.79
CA THR A 149 -10.71 -9.26 10.37
C THR A 149 -10.27 -10.12 11.56
N THR A 150 -10.05 -9.50 12.72
CA THR A 150 -9.63 -10.19 13.95
C THR A 150 -10.79 -10.64 14.82
N GLU A 151 -12.05 -10.39 14.39
CA GLU A 151 -13.26 -10.65 15.16
C GLU A 151 -13.24 -10.06 16.59
N ASN A 152 -12.52 -8.95 16.77
CA ASN A 152 -12.38 -8.30 18.07
C ASN A 152 -13.39 -7.16 18.22
N GLU A 153 -14.51 -7.44 18.89
CA GLU A 153 -15.59 -6.46 19.10
C GLU A 153 -15.19 -5.30 20.02
N GLU A 154 -14.13 -5.42 20.84
CA GLU A 154 -13.67 -4.33 21.69
C GLU A 154 -13.13 -3.16 20.87
N LEU A 155 -12.55 -3.45 19.70
CA LEU A 155 -12.07 -2.42 18.80
C LEU A 155 -13.20 -1.57 18.21
N CYS A 156 -14.43 -2.11 18.10
CA CYS A 156 -15.57 -1.33 17.61
C CYS A 156 -15.86 -0.12 18.53
N ALA A 157 -15.62 -0.25 19.85
CA ALA A 157 -15.80 0.85 20.80
C ALA A 157 -14.89 2.04 20.54
N MET A 158 -13.76 1.85 19.83
CA MET A 158 -12.82 2.90 19.48
C MET A 158 -13.26 3.74 18.27
N ILE A 159 -14.28 3.31 17.53
CA ILE A 159 -14.81 3.99 16.36
C ILE A 159 -15.62 5.21 16.83
N THR A 160 -15.35 6.37 16.23
CA THR A 160 -15.97 7.65 16.61
C THR A 160 -17.36 7.81 15.97
N ASN A 161 -17.49 7.45 14.67
CA ASN A 161 -18.75 7.53 13.95
C ASN A 161 -19.71 6.43 14.44
N GLN A 162 -20.88 6.84 15.00
CA GLN A 162 -21.82 5.90 15.60
C GLN A 162 -22.36 4.84 14.63
N LEU A 163 -22.67 5.25 13.40
CA LEU A 163 -23.16 4.30 12.39
C LEU A 163 -22.09 3.25 12.03
N GLU A 164 -20.85 3.69 11.87
CA GLU A 164 -19.73 2.80 11.57
C GLU A 164 -19.42 1.85 12.75
N LYS A 165 -19.58 2.33 13.99
CA LYS A 165 -19.48 1.54 15.21
C LYS A 165 -20.55 0.44 15.25
N ASP A 166 -21.80 0.81 15.01
CA ASP A 166 -22.91 -0.15 14.97
C ASP A 166 -22.73 -1.18 13.87
N VAL A 167 -22.30 -0.77 12.66
CA VAL A 167 -21.98 -1.68 11.55
C VAL A 167 -20.83 -2.63 11.92
N CYS A 168 -19.84 -2.16 12.67
CA CYS A 168 -18.74 -2.99 13.18
C CYS A 168 -19.29 -4.13 14.05
N TYR A 169 -20.11 -3.81 15.06
CA TYR A 169 -20.72 -4.80 15.94
C TYR A 169 -21.59 -5.80 15.19
N ILE A 170 -22.43 -5.36 14.24
CA ILE A 170 -23.26 -6.27 13.43
C ILE A 170 -22.39 -7.27 12.67
N LYS A 171 -21.32 -6.81 12.04
CA LYS A 171 -20.46 -7.68 11.24
C LYS A 171 -19.80 -8.75 12.09
N ILE A 172 -19.30 -8.38 13.27
CA ILE A 172 -18.67 -9.33 14.19
C ILE A 172 -19.72 -10.27 14.81
N ALA A 173 -20.87 -9.74 15.22
CA ALA A 173 -21.98 -10.57 15.72
C ALA A 173 -22.36 -11.67 14.72
N LYS A 174 -22.45 -11.32 13.42
CA LYS A 174 -22.74 -12.27 12.35
C LYS A 174 -21.61 -13.27 12.10
N SER A 175 -20.37 -12.82 12.12
CA SER A 175 -19.21 -13.69 11.90
C SER A 175 -19.09 -14.73 13.01
N LYS A 176 -19.31 -14.32 14.26
CA LYS A 176 -19.26 -15.20 15.45
C LYS A 176 -20.55 -15.98 15.72
N ASP A 177 -21.63 -15.68 15.02
CA ASP A 177 -23.00 -16.15 15.31
C ASP A 177 -23.40 -15.87 16.79
N ASP A 178 -22.98 -14.71 17.31
CA ASP A 178 -23.16 -14.32 18.71
C ASP A 178 -24.11 -13.11 18.84
N ALA A 179 -25.35 -13.39 19.19
CA ALA A 179 -26.39 -12.38 19.40
C ALA A 179 -26.10 -11.47 20.60
N ALA A 180 -25.27 -11.87 21.57
CA ALA A 180 -24.94 -11.03 22.73
C ALA A 180 -24.22 -9.74 22.30
N ILE A 181 -23.45 -9.77 21.20
CA ILE A 181 -22.77 -8.61 20.66
C ILE A 181 -23.74 -7.54 20.17
N CYS A 182 -24.96 -7.91 19.71
CA CYS A 182 -25.99 -6.96 19.30
C CYS A 182 -26.37 -5.99 20.44
N SER A 183 -26.23 -6.38 21.71
CA SER A 183 -26.51 -5.52 22.86
C SER A 183 -25.60 -4.27 22.93
N LYS A 184 -24.42 -4.32 22.28
CA LYS A 184 -23.46 -3.21 22.21
C LYS A 184 -23.83 -2.14 21.18
N ILE A 185 -24.82 -2.39 20.33
CA ILE A 185 -25.32 -1.46 19.31
C ILE A 185 -26.17 -0.39 19.99
N GLU A 186 -25.81 0.89 19.79
CA GLU A 186 -26.52 1.99 20.43
C GLU A 186 -27.81 2.37 19.69
N THR A 187 -27.80 2.33 18.34
CA THR A 187 -28.96 2.66 17.53
C THR A 187 -30.04 1.56 17.62
N GLY A 188 -31.18 1.87 18.27
CA GLY A 188 -32.22 0.90 18.59
C GLY A 188 -32.70 0.06 17.41
N VAL A 189 -33.06 0.71 16.27
CA VAL A 189 -33.52 0.01 15.06
C VAL A 189 -32.45 -0.93 14.51
N ILE A 190 -31.18 -0.52 14.54
CA ILE A 190 -30.05 -1.33 14.05
C ILE A 190 -29.81 -2.52 14.97
N ARG A 191 -29.97 -2.31 16.29
CA ARG A 191 -29.83 -3.37 17.30
C ARG A 191 -30.90 -4.44 17.15
N GLU A 192 -32.16 -4.05 16.94
CA GLU A 192 -33.28 -4.98 16.73
C GLU A 192 -33.11 -5.78 15.42
N ASP A 193 -32.66 -5.12 14.35
CA ASP A 193 -32.33 -5.78 13.08
C ASP A 193 -31.19 -6.80 13.27
N CYS A 194 -30.19 -6.49 14.07
CA CYS A 194 -29.09 -7.39 14.42
C CYS A 194 -29.63 -8.69 15.06
N TYR A 195 -30.45 -8.55 16.10
CA TYR A 195 -31.09 -9.71 16.76
C TYR A 195 -32.00 -10.52 15.84
N ALA A 196 -32.80 -9.81 15.02
CA ALA A 196 -33.73 -10.48 14.10
C ALA A 196 -32.99 -11.34 13.04
N LYS A 197 -31.89 -10.81 12.52
CA LYS A 197 -31.07 -11.51 11.51
C LYS A 197 -30.34 -12.72 12.07
N LEU A 198 -29.86 -12.67 13.31
CA LEU A 198 -29.24 -13.81 13.97
C LEU A 198 -30.22 -14.84 14.45
N ALA A 199 -31.48 -14.43 14.79
CA ALA A 199 -32.55 -15.35 15.13
C ALA A 199 -33.20 -16.05 13.92
N GLY A 200 -32.70 -15.79 12.67
CA GLY A 200 -33.26 -16.34 11.44
C GLY A 200 -34.63 -15.74 11.06
N LYS A 201 -34.99 -14.61 11.65
CA LYS A 201 -36.21 -13.86 11.34
C LYS A 201 -35.84 -12.70 10.43
N GLU A 202 -36.17 -12.78 9.16
CA GLU A 202 -36.20 -11.58 8.31
C GLU A 202 -37.24 -10.61 8.88
N LEU A 203 -36.86 -9.36 9.09
CA LEU A 203 -37.86 -8.31 9.34
C LEU A 203 -38.78 -8.29 8.12
N SER A 204 -40.00 -8.74 8.31
CA SER A 204 -41.04 -8.60 7.29
C SER A 204 -41.08 -7.13 6.87
N SER A 205 -40.80 -6.85 5.60
CA SER A 205 -41.01 -5.56 4.99
C SER A 205 -42.32 -4.97 5.51
N GLY A 206 -42.22 -3.73 6.05
CA GLY A 206 -43.34 -3.08 6.73
C GLY A 206 -44.65 -3.09 5.92
N PRO A 207 -45.78 -2.76 6.53
CA PRO A 207 -47.10 -3.04 6.01
C PRO A 207 -47.24 -2.51 4.58
N GLU A 208 -47.62 -3.44 3.71
CA GLU A 208 -48.02 -3.19 2.33
C GLU A 208 -48.98 -2.01 2.30
N ARG A 209 -48.57 -0.86 1.79
CA ARG A 209 -49.46 0.28 1.62
C ARG A 209 -50.53 -0.15 0.62
N THR A 210 -51.68 -0.54 1.13
CA THR A 210 -52.88 -0.75 0.33
C THR A 210 -53.20 0.57 -0.37
N ILE A 211 -52.88 0.65 -1.64
CA ILE A 211 -53.33 1.76 -2.47
C ILE A 211 -54.82 1.60 -2.65
N VAL A 212 -55.60 2.26 -1.84
CA VAL A 212 -57.04 2.45 -2.11
C VAL A 212 -57.17 3.33 -3.33
N ARG A 213 -57.55 2.70 -4.47
CA ARG A 213 -57.96 3.44 -5.64
C ARG A 213 -59.38 3.94 -5.34
N VAL A 214 -59.54 5.28 -5.30
CA VAL A 214 -60.83 5.98 -5.36
C VAL A 214 -61.15 6.23 -6.82
#